data_bf29cc39c09b4dd3c6b055220aa3afc6
#
_entry.id   bf29cc39c09b4dd3c6b055220aa3afc6
#
_cell.length_a   1.000
_cell.length_b   1.000
_cell.length_c   1.000
_cell.angle_alpha   90.00
_cell.angle_beta   90.00
_cell.angle_gamma   90.00
#
_symmetry.space_group_name_H-M   'P 1'
#
loop_
_entity.id
_entity.type
_entity.pdbx_description
1 polymer ?
#
loop_
_entity_poly.entity_id
_entity_poly.type
_entity_poly.pdbx_seq_one_letter_code
_entity_poly.pdbx_strand_id
1 'polypeptide(L)'
;MSRYGRVRLQAHPAHGLILESEEPAILTELSRGKVGKLLGSRIDDNTIAVAPSERGRLKQELLKAGWPAEDLAGYIDGESHPIALNEDGWHLRDYQEYATDAFWSGGSGVVVLPCGAGKTIVGAAAMAKAQSTTLILVTNTVAGRQWRDELLRRTTLSPNDIGEYSGEKKEIKPITIATYQVVTRKTKGEYRALELFDSRDWGLIIYDEVHLLPAPVFRMTSDLQSRRRLGLTATLVREDG
;
A
#
# COMPACT_ATOMS: atom_id res chain seq x y z
N MET A 1 -26.47 -10.28 18.05
CA MET A 1 -25.34 -9.56 18.70
C MET A 1 -24.26 -9.30 17.67
N SER A 2 -23.69 -8.10 17.62
CA SER A 2 -22.59 -7.77 16.71
C SER A 2 -21.35 -8.60 17.05
N ARG A 3 -20.74 -9.26 16.05
CA ARG A 3 -19.47 -9.99 16.22
C ARG A 3 -18.25 -9.08 16.04
N TYR A 4 -18.45 -7.84 15.60
CA TYR A 4 -17.41 -6.84 15.45
C TYR A 4 -16.79 -6.49 16.82
N GLY A 5 -15.47 -6.36 16.87
CA GLY A 5 -14.73 -6.04 18.10
C GLY A 5 -14.46 -7.21 19.04
N ARG A 6 -15.01 -8.41 18.77
CA ARG A 6 -14.69 -9.62 19.56
C ARG A 6 -13.35 -10.25 19.20
N VAL A 7 -12.85 -9.92 18.03
CA VAL A 7 -11.53 -10.29 17.54
C VAL A 7 -10.79 -9.00 17.18
N ARG A 8 -9.59 -8.82 17.71
CA ARG A 8 -8.79 -7.60 17.56
C ARG A 8 -7.43 -7.93 16.96
N LEU A 9 -6.96 -7.09 16.07
CA LEU A 9 -5.57 -7.07 15.63
C LEU A 9 -4.85 -5.94 16.36
N GLN A 10 -3.76 -6.25 17.04
CA GLN A 10 -3.00 -5.29 17.84
C GLN A 10 -1.52 -5.41 17.62
N ALA A 11 -0.79 -4.30 17.80
CA ALA A 11 0.66 -4.31 17.92
C ALA A 11 1.06 -4.73 19.34
N HIS A 12 1.94 -5.73 19.45
CA HIS A 12 2.44 -6.23 20.73
C HIS A 12 3.96 -6.02 20.81
N PRO A 13 4.47 -5.43 21.92
CA PRO A 13 5.89 -5.06 22.02
C PRO A 13 6.88 -6.22 21.80
N ALA A 14 6.52 -7.42 22.26
CA ALA A 14 7.39 -8.61 22.18
C ALA A 14 7.08 -9.52 20.99
N HIS A 15 5.88 -9.46 20.41
CA HIS A 15 5.42 -10.42 19.40
C HIS A 15 5.02 -9.79 18.06
N GLY A 16 5.20 -8.46 17.91
CA GLY A 16 4.83 -7.73 16.71
C GLY A 16 3.32 -7.64 16.55
N LEU A 17 2.75 -8.16 15.45
CA LEU A 17 1.32 -8.18 15.22
C LEU A 17 0.71 -9.41 15.89
N ILE A 18 -0.40 -9.22 16.60
CA ILE A 18 -1.16 -10.30 17.26
C ILE A 18 -2.64 -10.23 16.89
N LEU A 19 -3.28 -11.40 16.89
CA LEU A 19 -4.73 -11.56 16.89
C LEU A 19 -5.15 -11.92 18.33
N GLU A 20 -6.04 -11.13 18.89
CA GLU A 20 -6.54 -11.28 20.26
C GLU A 20 -8.06 -11.45 20.31
N SER A 21 -8.54 -12.22 21.26
CA SER A 21 -9.96 -12.31 21.62
C SER A 21 -10.13 -12.54 23.12
N GLU A 22 -11.10 -11.88 23.74
CA GLU A 22 -11.48 -12.14 25.13
C GLU A 22 -12.10 -13.53 25.31
N GLU A 23 -12.55 -14.17 24.23
CA GLU A 23 -13.15 -15.48 24.19
C GLU A 23 -12.21 -16.50 23.53
N PRO A 24 -11.45 -17.33 24.27
CA PRO A 24 -10.50 -18.31 23.71
C PRO A 24 -11.11 -19.28 22.71
N ALA A 25 -12.41 -19.59 22.89
CA ALA A 25 -13.14 -20.48 21.99
C ALA A 25 -13.20 -19.97 20.57
N ILE A 26 -13.28 -18.64 20.36
CA ILE A 26 -13.28 -18.01 19.04
C ILE A 26 -11.95 -18.26 18.35
N LEU A 27 -10.82 -18.02 19.02
CA LEU A 27 -9.49 -18.26 18.45
C LEU A 27 -9.27 -19.74 18.11
N THR A 28 -9.81 -20.63 18.95
CA THR A 28 -9.75 -22.08 18.71
C THR A 28 -10.56 -22.48 17.48
N GLU A 29 -11.75 -21.91 17.29
CA GLU A 29 -12.56 -22.10 16.09
C GLU A 29 -11.84 -21.60 14.84
N LEU A 30 -11.32 -20.37 14.87
CA LEU A 30 -10.61 -19.73 13.76
C LEU A 30 -9.35 -20.49 13.36
N SER A 31 -8.64 -21.08 14.30
CA SER A 31 -7.43 -21.86 14.06
C SER A 31 -7.66 -23.14 13.25
N ARG A 32 -8.89 -23.67 13.22
CA ARG A 32 -9.24 -24.92 12.50
C ARG A 32 -9.57 -24.71 11.03
N GLY A 33 -9.83 -23.47 10.60
CA GLY A 33 -10.30 -23.14 9.26
C GLY A 33 -9.20 -22.57 8.33
N LYS A 34 -9.66 -21.86 7.28
CA LYS A 34 -8.78 -21.12 6.37
C LYS A 34 -7.99 -20.03 7.08
N VAL A 35 -8.59 -19.40 8.07
CA VAL A 35 -7.97 -18.39 8.94
C VAL A 35 -6.74 -18.96 9.62
N GLY A 36 -6.81 -20.21 10.13
CA GLY A 36 -5.70 -20.86 10.83
C GLY A 36 -4.40 -20.97 10.02
N LYS A 37 -4.49 -21.00 8.68
CA LYS A 37 -3.32 -21.03 7.80
C LYS A 37 -2.54 -19.71 7.76
N LEU A 38 -3.16 -18.63 8.19
CA LEU A 38 -2.61 -17.27 8.22
C LEU A 38 -2.14 -16.88 9.63
N LEU A 39 -2.40 -17.74 10.61
CA LEU A 39 -2.02 -17.54 12.00
C LEU A 39 -0.64 -18.16 12.26
N GLY A 40 0.14 -17.47 13.07
CA GLY A 40 1.44 -17.96 13.56
C GLY A 40 1.30 -18.79 14.85
N SER A 41 2.30 -18.71 15.72
CA SER A 41 2.31 -19.42 16.98
C SER A 41 1.28 -18.86 17.98
N ARG A 42 0.63 -19.76 18.71
CA ARG A 42 -0.23 -19.36 19.82
C ARG A 42 0.66 -18.90 20.99
N ILE A 43 0.39 -17.70 21.49
CA ILE A 43 1.17 -17.08 22.58
C ILE A 43 0.55 -17.51 23.93
N ASP A 44 -0.77 -17.36 24.02
CA ASP A 44 -1.58 -17.78 25.17
C ASP A 44 -3.00 -18.14 24.73
N ASP A 45 -3.92 -18.32 25.69
CA ASP A 45 -5.30 -18.71 25.37
C ASP A 45 -6.08 -17.66 24.60
N ASN A 46 -5.72 -16.40 24.73
CA ASN A 46 -6.40 -15.24 24.16
C ASN A 46 -5.65 -14.60 22.99
N THR A 47 -4.42 -15.09 22.66
CA THR A 47 -3.50 -14.37 21.77
C THR A 47 -2.76 -15.30 20.82
N ILE A 48 -2.75 -14.95 19.54
CA ILE A 48 -2.01 -15.67 18.49
C ILE A 48 -1.16 -14.65 17.71
N ALA A 49 0.11 -15.00 17.48
CA ALA A 49 0.99 -14.19 16.64
C ALA A 49 0.51 -14.20 15.18
N VAL A 50 0.71 -13.08 14.48
CA VAL A 50 0.37 -12.92 13.07
C VAL A 50 1.56 -12.33 12.34
N ALA A 51 1.91 -12.89 11.19
CA ALA A 51 2.92 -12.26 10.35
C ALA A 51 2.37 -10.93 9.82
N PRO A 52 3.11 -9.81 9.88
CA PRO A 52 2.65 -8.51 9.37
C PRO A 52 2.19 -8.57 7.90
N SER A 53 2.86 -9.37 7.07
CA SER A 53 2.51 -9.60 5.66
C SER A 53 1.13 -10.26 5.46
N GLU A 54 0.64 -11.00 6.46
CA GLU A 54 -0.66 -11.68 6.38
C GLU A 54 -1.83 -10.82 6.91
N ARG A 55 -1.57 -9.62 7.44
CA ARG A 55 -2.57 -8.76 8.10
C ARG A 55 -3.79 -8.46 7.23
N GLY A 56 -3.58 -8.01 6.00
CA GLY A 56 -4.67 -7.68 5.08
C GLY A 56 -5.48 -8.93 4.70
N ARG A 57 -4.79 -10.01 4.37
CA ARG A 57 -5.39 -11.28 4.00
C ARG A 57 -6.16 -11.92 5.17
N LEU A 58 -5.61 -11.85 6.36
CA LEU A 58 -6.26 -12.32 7.58
C LEU A 58 -7.57 -11.58 7.84
N LYS A 59 -7.61 -10.24 7.71
CA LYS A 59 -8.82 -9.45 7.86
C LYS A 59 -9.93 -9.88 6.89
N GLN A 60 -9.58 -10.15 5.64
CA GLN A 60 -10.53 -10.64 4.64
C GLN A 60 -11.09 -12.02 4.99
N GLU A 61 -10.23 -12.96 5.40
CA GLU A 61 -10.70 -14.30 5.78
C GLU A 61 -11.50 -14.29 7.09
N LEU A 62 -11.14 -13.43 8.05
CA LEU A 62 -11.94 -13.21 9.25
C LEU A 62 -13.33 -12.66 8.93
N LEU A 63 -13.42 -11.69 8.01
CA LEU A 63 -14.71 -11.16 7.55
C LEU A 63 -15.58 -12.25 6.89
N LYS A 64 -14.98 -13.09 6.02
CA LYS A 64 -15.67 -14.22 5.38
C LYS A 64 -16.10 -15.29 6.38
N ALA A 65 -15.33 -15.50 7.43
CA ALA A 65 -15.67 -16.41 8.52
C ALA A 65 -16.76 -15.84 9.47
N GLY A 66 -17.21 -14.60 9.24
CA GLY A 66 -18.22 -13.93 10.05
C GLY A 66 -17.68 -13.34 11.37
N TRP A 67 -16.36 -13.21 11.47
CA TRP A 67 -15.66 -12.61 12.62
C TRP A 67 -14.83 -11.39 12.16
N PRO A 68 -15.48 -10.27 11.78
CA PRO A 68 -14.76 -9.07 11.37
C PRO A 68 -13.88 -8.55 12.51
N ALA A 69 -12.57 -8.46 12.26
CA ALA A 69 -11.62 -7.98 13.24
C ALA A 69 -11.65 -6.44 13.36
N GLU A 70 -11.57 -5.96 14.59
CA GLU A 70 -11.21 -4.57 14.87
C GLU A 70 -9.69 -4.42 14.78
N ASP A 71 -9.22 -3.57 13.89
CA ASP A 71 -7.80 -3.40 13.64
C ASP A 71 -7.24 -2.18 14.38
N LEU A 72 -6.59 -2.43 15.50
CA LEU A 72 -6.01 -1.45 16.40
C LEU A 72 -4.46 -1.37 16.30
N ALA A 73 -3.84 -2.18 15.42
CA ALA A 73 -2.39 -2.27 15.32
C ALA A 73 -1.74 -1.04 14.65
N GLY A 74 -2.54 -0.06 14.20
CA GLY A 74 -2.04 1.14 13.57
C GLY A 74 -1.51 0.92 12.15
N TYR A 75 -0.93 1.96 11.57
CA TYR A 75 -0.28 1.91 10.27
C TYR A 75 1.22 1.61 10.42
N ILE A 76 1.82 0.99 9.39
CA ILE A 76 3.26 0.77 9.30
C ILE A 76 3.89 1.90 8.49
N ASP A 77 5.08 2.32 8.90
CA ASP A 77 5.86 3.34 8.19
C ASP A 77 6.54 2.79 6.93
N GLY A 78 6.49 1.47 6.72
CA GLY A 78 7.15 0.76 5.63
C GLY A 78 8.61 0.41 5.93
N GLU A 79 9.21 -0.37 5.03
CA GLU A 79 10.65 -0.63 5.10
C GLU A 79 11.41 0.65 4.75
N SER A 80 12.44 0.99 5.53
CA SER A 80 13.28 2.16 5.24
C SER A 80 14.03 1.99 3.91
N HIS A 81 13.97 3.00 3.06
CA HIS A 81 14.75 3.08 1.82
C HIS A 81 15.17 4.52 1.56
N PRO A 82 16.48 4.81 1.47
CA PRO A 82 16.97 6.18 1.32
C PRO A 82 16.64 6.73 -0.07
N ILE A 83 15.99 7.87 -0.11
CA ILE A 83 15.61 8.57 -1.34
C ILE A 83 15.81 10.05 -1.12
N ALA A 84 16.54 10.72 -2.01
CA ALA A 84 16.66 12.17 -2.04
C ALA A 84 16.36 12.70 -3.44
N LEU A 85 15.92 13.96 -3.52
CA LEU A 85 15.84 14.64 -4.81
C LEU A 85 17.25 15.00 -5.28
N ASN A 86 17.51 14.82 -6.56
CA ASN A 86 18.71 15.35 -7.21
C ASN A 86 18.33 16.68 -7.87
N GLU A 87 18.68 17.78 -7.21
CA GLU A 87 18.29 19.13 -7.62
C GLU A 87 19.34 19.83 -8.51
N ASP A 88 20.19 19.05 -9.18
CA ASP A 88 21.16 19.59 -10.12
C ASP A 88 20.49 20.33 -11.28
N GLY A 89 20.59 21.68 -11.26
CA GLY A 89 20.05 22.55 -12.28
C GLY A 89 18.54 22.72 -12.32
N TRP A 90 17.83 22.27 -11.30
CA TRP A 90 16.38 22.46 -11.14
C TRP A 90 15.98 22.48 -9.66
N HIS A 91 14.80 23.03 -9.36
CA HIS A 91 14.19 23.00 -8.03
C HIS A 91 12.70 22.71 -8.13
N LEU A 92 12.13 22.26 -7.03
CA LEU A 92 10.67 22.22 -6.90
C LEU A 92 10.11 23.63 -7.10
N ARG A 93 9.02 23.74 -7.84
CA ARG A 93 8.25 24.97 -7.92
C ARG A 93 7.44 25.15 -6.64
N ASP A 94 7.16 26.38 -6.25
CA ASP A 94 6.45 26.71 -4.99
C ASP A 94 5.16 25.89 -4.81
N TYR A 95 4.37 25.72 -5.87
CA TYR A 95 3.13 24.93 -5.79
C TYR A 95 3.38 23.42 -5.66
N GLN A 96 4.51 22.89 -6.16
CA GLN A 96 4.87 21.49 -6.01
C GLN A 96 5.34 21.21 -4.58
N GLU A 97 6.12 22.12 -4.02
CA GLU A 97 6.54 22.08 -2.63
C GLU A 97 5.33 22.18 -1.69
N TYR A 98 4.46 23.17 -1.91
CA TYR A 98 3.23 23.33 -1.14
C TYR A 98 2.34 22.07 -1.20
N ALA A 99 2.14 21.49 -2.40
CA ALA A 99 1.34 20.28 -2.55
C ALA A 99 1.95 19.09 -1.81
N THR A 100 3.27 18.97 -1.85
CA THR A 100 4.02 17.90 -1.14
C THR A 100 3.89 18.08 0.37
N ASP A 101 4.03 19.31 0.89
CA ASP A 101 3.94 19.62 2.32
C ASP A 101 2.52 19.42 2.85
N ALA A 102 1.52 19.86 2.11
CA ALA A 102 0.12 19.65 2.45
C ALA A 102 -0.23 18.15 2.53
N PHE A 103 0.20 17.35 1.54
CA PHE A 103 0.07 15.90 1.56
C PHE A 103 0.79 15.29 2.77
N TRP A 104 2.04 15.70 3.02
CA TRP A 104 2.84 15.16 4.10
C TRP A 104 2.21 15.40 5.46
N SER A 105 1.69 16.59 5.69
CA SER A 105 1.00 16.97 6.93
C SER A 105 -0.30 16.21 7.13
N GLY A 106 -1.05 15.97 6.05
CA GLY A 106 -2.32 15.23 6.08
C GLY A 106 -2.15 13.70 6.14
N GLY A 107 -0.97 13.18 5.79
CA GLY A 107 -0.67 11.75 5.76
C GLY A 107 -1.27 10.99 4.58
N SER A 108 -2.44 11.37 4.09
CA SER A 108 -3.10 10.82 2.91
C SER A 108 -3.91 11.89 2.21
N GLY A 109 -3.97 11.87 0.88
CA GLY A 109 -4.72 12.87 0.14
C GLY A 109 -4.57 12.75 -1.38
N VAL A 110 -5.28 13.64 -2.07
CA VAL A 110 -5.23 13.76 -3.53
C VAL A 110 -4.64 15.12 -3.89
N VAL A 111 -3.64 15.11 -4.75
CA VAL A 111 -3.05 16.31 -5.35
C VAL A 111 -3.59 16.45 -6.77
N VAL A 112 -4.23 17.58 -7.02
CA VAL A 112 -4.80 17.93 -8.32
C VAL A 112 -3.93 18.96 -8.99
N LEU A 113 -3.30 18.61 -10.10
CA LEU A 113 -2.45 19.51 -10.87
C LEU A 113 -2.70 19.31 -12.37
N PRO A 114 -2.72 20.36 -13.17
CA PRO A 114 -2.89 20.27 -14.62
C PRO A 114 -1.88 19.30 -15.28
N CYS A 115 -2.20 18.84 -16.49
CA CYS A 115 -1.24 18.09 -17.31
C CYS A 115 0.03 18.92 -17.52
N GLY A 116 1.19 18.29 -17.41
CA GLY A 116 2.48 18.97 -17.55
C GLY A 116 2.96 19.77 -16.32
N ALA A 117 2.15 19.91 -15.27
CA ALA A 117 2.55 20.62 -14.04
C ALA A 117 3.53 19.81 -13.14
N GLY A 118 3.95 18.61 -13.56
CA GLY A 118 4.94 17.82 -12.83
C GLY A 118 4.36 17.01 -11.66
N LYS A 119 3.19 16.37 -11.84
CA LYS A 119 2.61 15.44 -10.84
C LYS A 119 3.63 14.39 -10.39
N THR A 120 4.39 13.82 -11.32
CA THR A 120 5.46 12.83 -11.03
C THR A 120 6.53 13.41 -10.11
N ILE A 121 6.88 14.69 -10.27
CA ILE A 121 7.84 15.39 -9.41
C ILE A 121 7.31 15.52 -7.97
N VAL A 122 6.02 15.84 -7.80
CA VAL A 122 5.37 15.87 -6.48
C VAL A 122 5.40 14.47 -5.85
N GLY A 123 5.16 13.42 -6.64
CA GLY A 123 5.30 12.04 -6.18
C GLY A 123 6.73 11.72 -5.74
N ALA A 124 7.75 12.11 -6.52
CA ALA A 124 9.16 11.94 -6.16
C ALA A 124 9.53 12.70 -4.87
N ALA A 125 9.03 13.93 -4.70
CA ALA A 125 9.22 14.71 -3.49
C ALA A 125 8.54 14.07 -2.26
N ALA A 126 7.35 13.49 -2.43
CA ALA A 126 6.68 12.72 -1.38
C ALA A 126 7.48 11.46 -0.99
N MET A 127 8.07 10.77 -1.97
CA MET A 127 8.96 9.61 -1.72
C MET A 127 10.22 10.04 -0.96
N ALA A 128 10.83 11.16 -1.34
CA ALA A 128 12.00 11.72 -0.64
C ALA A 128 11.69 12.09 0.82
N LYS A 129 10.46 12.53 1.13
CA LYS A 129 10.02 12.73 2.52
C LYS A 129 9.73 11.42 3.24
N ALA A 130 9.17 10.43 2.54
CA ALA A 130 8.78 9.15 3.14
C ALA A 130 9.97 8.28 3.52
N GLN A 131 11.09 8.34 2.78
CA GLN A 131 12.30 7.53 3.03
C GLN A 131 11.97 6.04 3.22
N SER A 132 11.02 5.52 2.44
CA SER A 132 10.50 4.16 2.61
C SER A 132 10.13 3.52 1.28
N THR A 133 9.95 2.20 1.31
CA THR A 133 9.44 1.42 0.19
C THR A 133 8.15 2.04 -0.36
N THR A 134 8.08 2.16 -1.68
CA THR A 134 6.97 2.84 -2.36
C THR A 134 6.38 1.98 -3.47
N LEU A 135 5.07 1.83 -3.45
CA LEU A 135 4.30 1.21 -4.53
C LEU A 135 3.64 2.31 -5.37
N ILE A 136 3.96 2.36 -6.66
CA ILE A 136 3.40 3.32 -7.61
C ILE A 136 2.46 2.58 -8.55
N LEU A 137 1.20 2.94 -8.56
CA LEU A 137 0.16 2.35 -9.38
C LEU A 137 -0.16 3.28 -10.54
N VAL A 138 -0.01 2.78 -11.77
CA VAL A 138 -0.13 3.54 -13.01
C VAL A 138 -1.17 2.92 -13.94
N THR A 139 -1.67 3.72 -14.89
CA THR A 139 -2.71 3.30 -15.83
C THR A 139 -2.22 2.26 -16.85
N ASN A 140 -0.97 2.40 -17.31
CA ASN A 140 -0.39 1.54 -18.34
C ASN A 140 1.15 1.52 -18.28
N THR A 141 1.77 0.69 -19.11
CA THR A 141 3.24 0.53 -19.15
C THR A 141 3.98 1.77 -19.66
N VAL A 142 3.35 2.60 -20.49
CA VAL A 142 3.95 3.86 -20.97
C VAL A 142 4.09 4.84 -19.80
N ALA A 143 3.03 5.01 -19.02
CA ALA A 143 3.08 5.81 -17.79
C ALA A 143 4.11 5.26 -16.80
N GLY A 144 4.22 3.93 -16.67
CA GLY A 144 5.24 3.30 -15.84
C GLY A 144 6.68 3.62 -16.27
N ARG A 145 6.94 3.62 -17.56
CA ARG A 145 8.27 4.03 -18.10
C ARG A 145 8.56 5.50 -17.85
N GLN A 146 7.57 6.39 -18.03
CA GLN A 146 7.72 7.81 -17.73
C GLN A 146 8.04 8.05 -16.26
N TRP A 147 7.37 7.34 -15.36
CA TRP A 147 7.66 7.37 -13.92
C TRP A 147 9.10 6.94 -13.64
N ARG A 148 9.51 5.79 -14.18
CA ARG A 148 10.86 5.26 -14.01
C ARG A 148 11.93 6.26 -14.49
N ASP A 149 11.76 6.80 -15.69
CA ASP A 149 12.73 7.73 -16.29
C ASP A 149 12.82 9.03 -15.48
N GLU A 150 11.69 9.55 -15.00
CA GLU A 150 11.67 10.75 -14.18
C GLU A 150 12.30 10.50 -12.80
N LEU A 151 12.03 9.37 -12.15
CA LEU A 151 12.66 9.01 -10.88
C LEU A 151 14.18 8.89 -11.01
N LEU A 152 14.67 8.21 -12.06
CA LEU A 152 16.12 8.07 -12.31
C LEU A 152 16.80 9.42 -12.59
N ARG A 153 16.08 10.36 -13.18
CA ARG A 153 16.62 11.68 -13.51
C ARG A 153 16.59 12.64 -12.31
N ARG A 154 15.58 12.52 -11.44
CA ARG A 154 15.25 13.53 -10.41
C ARG A 154 15.54 13.09 -8.99
N THR A 155 15.96 11.86 -8.79
CA THR A 155 16.25 11.32 -7.46
C THR A 155 17.57 10.60 -7.42
N THR A 156 18.01 10.22 -6.23
CA THR A 156 19.20 9.41 -6.00
C THR A 156 18.99 7.92 -6.30
N LEU A 157 17.80 7.53 -6.75
CA LEU A 157 17.49 6.13 -7.08
C LEU A 157 18.27 5.63 -8.29
N SER A 158 18.69 4.39 -8.22
CA SER A 158 19.34 3.65 -9.32
C SER A 158 18.35 2.70 -10.04
N PRO A 159 18.69 2.17 -11.20
CA PRO A 159 17.90 1.14 -11.86
C PRO A 159 17.68 -0.12 -11.00
N ASN A 160 18.57 -0.37 -10.01
CA ASN A 160 18.45 -1.50 -9.11
C ASN A 160 17.38 -1.30 -8.02
N ASP A 161 17.00 -0.06 -7.74
CA ASP A 161 16.00 0.27 -6.72
C ASP A 161 14.57 0.21 -7.27
N ILE A 162 14.40 0.29 -8.60
CA ILE A 162 13.10 0.40 -9.26
C ILE A 162 12.75 -0.89 -9.99
N GLY A 163 11.66 -1.54 -9.55
CA GLY A 163 11.05 -2.71 -10.18
C GLY A 163 9.84 -2.35 -11.03
N GLU A 164 9.55 -3.16 -12.03
CA GLU A 164 8.35 -3.09 -12.85
C GLU A 164 7.48 -4.33 -12.63
N TYR A 165 6.21 -4.10 -12.27
CA TYR A 165 5.23 -5.16 -12.11
C TYR A 165 4.07 -4.95 -13.09
N SER A 166 4.20 -5.59 -14.25
CA SER A 166 3.29 -5.45 -15.39
C SER A 166 2.84 -6.82 -15.94
N GLY A 167 2.18 -6.83 -17.10
CA GLY A 167 1.86 -8.07 -17.82
C GLY A 167 3.09 -8.87 -18.22
N GLU A 168 4.20 -8.19 -18.49
CA GLU A 168 5.43 -8.77 -19.04
C GLU A 168 6.50 -9.01 -17.97
N LYS A 169 6.61 -8.12 -16.98
CA LYS A 169 7.63 -8.16 -15.92
C LYS A 169 7.01 -8.35 -14.55
N LYS A 170 7.72 -8.99 -13.65
CA LYS A 170 7.32 -9.30 -12.28
C LYS A 170 8.44 -8.99 -11.28
N GLU A 171 9.04 -7.81 -11.42
CA GLU A 171 10.13 -7.37 -10.55
C GLU A 171 9.56 -6.58 -9.37
N ILE A 172 9.77 -7.10 -8.15
CA ILE A 172 9.40 -6.41 -6.91
C ILE A 172 10.69 -5.91 -6.25
N LYS A 173 10.81 -4.60 -6.12
CA LYS A 173 11.95 -3.89 -5.55
C LYS A 173 11.47 -2.83 -4.55
N PRO A 174 12.36 -2.17 -3.80
CA PRO A 174 11.94 -1.13 -2.84
C PRO A 174 11.01 -0.08 -3.42
N ILE A 175 11.23 0.31 -4.67
CA ILE A 175 10.29 1.12 -5.45
C ILE A 175 9.73 0.23 -6.55
N THR A 176 8.44 -0.02 -6.53
CA THR A 176 7.80 -0.87 -7.52
C THR A 176 6.69 -0.11 -8.26
N ILE A 177 6.78 -0.11 -9.59
CA ILE A 177 5.79 0.51 -10.46
C ILE A 177 4.92 -0.60 -11.05
N ALA A 178 3.62 -0.59 -10.74
CA ALA A 178 2.67 -1.61 -11.18
C ALA A 178 1.51 -1.00 -11.98
N THR A 179 1.04 -1.69 -13.01
CA THR A 179 -0.12 -1.23 -13.78
C THR A 179 -1.43 -1.64 -13.11
N TYR A 180 -2.47 -0.81 -13.19
CA TYR A 180 -3.81 -1.14 -12.70
C TYR A 180 -4.33 -2.47 -13.26
N GLN A 181 -4.05 -2.74 -14.53
CA GLN A 181 -4.47 -3.97 -15.19
C GLN A 181 -3.90 -5.22 -14.55
N VAL A 182 -2.61 -5.20 -14.19
CA VAL A 182 -1.99 -6.38 -13.58
C VAL A 182 -2.50 -6.62 -12.16
N VAL A 183 -2.82 -5.53 -11.46
CA VAL A 183 -3.36 -5.57 -10.10
C VAL A 183 -4.77 -6.15 -10.08
N THR A 184 -5.59 -5.84 -11.08
CA THR A 184 -6.97 -6.34 -11.19
C THR A 184 -7.09 -7.74 -11.80
N ARG A 185 -6.01 -8.28 -12.37
CA ARG A 185 -6.04 -9.57 -13.05
C ARG A 185 -6.24 -10.73 -12.08
N LYS A 186 -7.30 -11.50 -12.33
CA LYS A 186 -7.58 -12.75 -11.62
C LYS A 186 -6.98 -13.95 -12.37
N THR A 187 -6.44 -14.90 -11.62
CA THR A 187 -6.06 -16.22 -12.13
C THR A 187 -6.65 -17.27 -11.18
N LYS A 188 -7.43 -18.19 -11.71
CA LYS A 188 -8.15 -19.21 -10.92
C LYS A 188 -9.03 -18.61 -9.80
N GLY A 189 -9.61 -17.41 -10.04
CA GLY A 189 -10.50 -16.74 -9.08
C GLY A 189 -9.79 -15.85 -8.04
N GLU A 190 -8.47 -15.92 -7.93
CA GLU A 190 -7.67 -15.10 -7.00
C GLU A 190 -6.96 -13.96 -7.72
N TYR A 191 -6.83 -12.81 -7.04
CA TYR A 191 -6.05 -11.68 -7.55
C TYR A 191 -4.55 -11.99 -7.41
N ARG A 192 -3.82 -12.00 -8.53
CA ARG A 192 -2.35 -12.16 -8.53
C ARG A 192 -1.60 -11.06 -7.80
N ALA A 193 -2.23 -9.89 -7.70
CA ALA A 193 -1.63 -8.74 -7.03
C ALA A 193 -1.50 -8.89 -5.50
N LEU A 194 -2.15 -9.86 -4.89
CA LEU A 194 -1.95 -10.12 -3.46
C LEU A 194 -0.47 -10.43 -3.17
N GLU A 195 0.21 -11.19 -4.05
CA GLU A 195 1.64 -11.43 -3.93
C GLU A 195 2.47 -10.13 -3.93
N LEU A 196 2.13 -9.16 -4.79
CA LEU A 196 2.78 -7.85 -4.81
C LEU A 196 2.52 -7.07 -3.52
N PHE A 197 1.28 -7.06 -3.06
CA PHE A 197 0.89 -6.29 -1.88
C PHE A 197 1.48 -6.85 -0.60
N ASP A 198 1.57 -8.17 -0.50
CA ASP A 198 2.10 -8.87 0.67
C ASP A 198 3.63 -9.03 0.65
N SER A 199 4.28 -8.68 -0.48
CA SER A 199 5.73 -8.89 -0.65
C SER A 199 6.61 -7.97 0.19
N ARG A 200 6.07 -6.80 0.58
CA ARG A 200 6.77 -5.77 1.33
C ARG A 200 5.83 -4.98 2.22
N ASP A 201 6.39 -4.40 3.27
CA ASP A 201 5.74 -3.37 4.07
C ASP A 201 5.84 -2.03 3.34
N TRP A 202 4.84 -1.70 2.53
CA TRP A 202 4.81 -0.48 1.74
C TRP A 202 4.55 0.75 2.62
N GLY A 203 5.51 1.67 2.72
CA GLY A 203 5.37 2.91 3.50
C GLY A 203 4.57 3.99 2.78
N LEU A 204 4.66 4.03 1.45
CA LEU A 204 3.93 4.97 0.60
C LEU A 204 3.28 4.24 -0.59
N ILE A 205 2.02 4.56 -0.86
CA ILE A 205 1.32 4.13 -2.08
C ILE A 205 0.97 5.37 -2.89
N ILE A 206 1.38 5.41 -4.15
CA ILE A 206 1.05 6.48 -5.10
C ILE A 206 0.10 5.93 -6.15
N TYR A 207 -1.00 6.62 -6.37
CA TYR A 207 -1.98 6.34 -7.42
C TYR A 207 -1.88 7.42 -8.49
N ASP A 208 -1.32 7.08 -9.64
CA ASP A 208 -1.26 7.99 -10.78
C ASP A 208 -2.59 7.97 -11.54
N GLU A 209 -3.08 9.14 -11.92
CA GLU A 209 -4.41 9.34 -12.49
C GLU A 209 -5.51 8.66 -11.65
N VAL A 210 -5.55 9.05 -10.36
CA VAL A 210 -6.42 8.40 -9.34
C VAL A 210 -7.91 8.40 -9.71
N HIS A 211 -8.37 9.31 -10.58
CA HIS A 211 -9.74 9.33 -11.09
C HIS A 211 -10.06 8.09 -11.95
N LEU A 212 -9.05 7.43 -12.53
CA LEU A 212 -9.17 6.18 -13.28
C LEU A 212 -8.97 4.93 -12.41
N LEU A 213 -8.84 5.09 -11.10
CA LEU A 213 -8.57 3.98 -10.17
C LEU A 213 -9.73 2.98 -10.17
N PRO A 214 -9.51 1.73 -10.60
CA PRO A 214 -10.56 0.73 -10.59
C PRO A 214 -11.00 0.38 -9.17
N ALA A 215 -12.30 0.23 -8.94
CA ALA A 215 -12.84 -0.11 -7.62
C ALA A 215 -12.21 -1.37 -6.97
N PRO A 216 -11.88 -2.45 -7.71
CA PRO A 216 -11.15 -3.58 -7.14
C PRO A 216 -9.76 -3.21 -6.62
N VAL A 217 -9.00 -2.33 -7.33
CA VAL A 217 -7.68 -1.86 -6.88
C VAL A 217 -7.82 -1.07 -5.59
N PHE A 218 -8.78 -0.14 -5.56
CA PHE A 218 -9.05 0.65 -4.35
C PHE A 218 -9.33 -0.25 -3.14
N ARG A 219 -10.19 -1.26 -3.30
CA ARG A 219 -10.51 -2.21 -2.21
C ARG A 219 -9.28 -2.99 -1.74
N MET A 220 -8.49 -3.54 -2.68
CA MET A 220 -7.28 -4.31 -2.33
C MET A 220 -6.22 -3.45 -1.64
N THR A 221 -6.02 -2.22 -2.12
CA THR A 221 -5.03 -1.32 -1.53
C THR A 221 -5.51 -0.67 -0.24
N SER A 222 -6.83 -0.55 -0.01
CA SER A 222 -7.36 -0.07 1.27
C SER A 222 -7.04 -1.02 2.43
N ASP A 223 -6.86 -2.31 2.14
CA ASP A 223 -6.48 -3.32 3.14
C ASP A 223 -4.98 -3.27 3.48
N LEU A 224 -4.15 -2.65 2.65
CA LEU A 224 -2.74 -2.41 2.97
C LEU A 224 -2.62 -1.42 4.13
N GLN A 225 -1.69 -1.69 5.03
CA GLN A 225 -1.48 -0.87 6.22
C GLN A 225 -0.46 0.27 5.98
N SER A 226 -0.24 0.67 4.73
CA SER A 226 0.57 1.83 4.40
C SER A 226 0.03 3.09 5.08
N ARG A 227 0.90 3.76 5.81
CA ARG A 227 0.56 5.00 6.52
C ARG A 227 0.21 6.13 5.58
N ARG A 228 0.76 6.13 4.36
CA ARG A 228 0.65 7.24 3.43
C ARG A 228 0.12 6.81 2.08
N ARG A 229 -0.86 7.53 1.59
CA ARG A 229 -1.47 7.31 0.27
C ARG A 229 -1.64 8.61 -0.47
N LEU A 230 -0.98 8.73 -1.62
CA LEU A 230 -1.01 9.90 -2.49
C LEU A 230 -1.74 9.59 -3.80
N GLY A 231 -2.87 10.22 -4.01
CA GLY A 231 -3.52 10.26 -5.32
C GLY A 231 -3.02 11.44 -6.14
N LEU A 232 -2.69 11.22 -7.40
CA LEU A 232 -2.29 12.26 -8.36
C LEU A 232 -3.31 12.28 -9.50
N THR A 233 -3.81 13.46 -9.87
CA THR A 233 -4.76 13.60 -10.98
C THR A 233 -4.71 14.98 -11.61
N ALA A 234 -5.17 15.09 -12.85
CA ALA A 234 -5.43 16.38 -13.49
C ALA A 234 -6.87 16.86 -13.28
N THR A 235 -7.80 15.96 -12.92
CA THR A 235 -9.23 16.26 -12.79
C THR A 235 -9.79 15.72 -11.48
N LEU A 236 -10.74 16.45 -10.88
CA LEU A 236 -11.42 16.02 -9.64
C LEU A 236 -12.65 15.13 -9.90
N VAL A 237 -13.15 15.12 -11.14
CA VAL A 237 -14.41 14.46 -11.50
C VAL A 237 -14.10 13.18 -12.28
N ARG A 238 -14.73 12.08 -11.89
CA ARG A 238 -14.74 10.87 -12.72
C ARG A 238 -15.60 11.11 -13.95
N GLU A 239 -15.15 10.64 -15.11
CA GLU A 239 -15.89 10.80 -16.38
C GLU A 239 -17.17 9.96 -16.45
N ASP A 240 -17.34 9.03 -15.53
CA ASP A 240 -18.50 8.12 -15.45
C ASP A 240 -19.62 8.60 -14.48
N GLY A 241 -19.58 9.85 -14.05
CA GLY A 241 -20.66 10.56 -13.32
C GLY A 241 -20.72 10.31 -11.83
#